data_926b2dc8ce270d71fde042cbb1bc78bb
#
_entry.id   926b2dc8ce270d71fde042cbb1bc78bb
#
_cell.length_a   1.000
_cell.length_b   1.000
_cell.length_c   1.000
_cell.angle_alpha   90.00
_cell.angle_beta   90.00
_cell.angle_gamma   90.00
#
_symmetry.space_group_name_H-M   'P 1'
#
loop_
_entity.id
_entity.type
_entity.pdbx_description
1 polymer ?
#
loop_
_entity_poly.entity_id
_entity_poly.type
_entity_poly.pdbx_seq_one_letter_code
_entity_poly.pdbx_strand_id
1 'polypeptide(L)'
;MQGVSAKHPTWNNADQILPRLWLGNKGAALDSAWLRDKKITTVFNCTKDIPFAKEVLHQYRVPVDDSLLPEDIQKLTAWSPEIIYKLMAEYNQGATILVHCYAGVQRSAAVVAMFLMTMTRQPMSVIVPYMRHCRPIVFSPAMNFVQSIQAWEQRFFSYINQMKRIK
;
A
#
# COMPACT_ATOMS: atom_id res chain seq x y z
N MET A 1 -34.08 21.41 21.15
CA MET A 1 -33.49 20.86 19.93
C MET A 1 -32.11 20.27 20.31
N GLN A 2 -32.04 18.96 20.44
CA GLN A 2 -30.78 18.28 20.71
C GLN A 2 -30.02 18.18 19.40
N GLY A 3 -28.87 18.85 19.32
CA GLY A 3 -27.96 18.76 18.18
C GLY A 3 -27.44 17.33 18.03
N VAL A 4 -27.81 16.68 16.94
CA VAL A 4 -27.23 15.41 16.53
C VAL A 4 -25.78 15.71 16.15
N SER A 5 -24.84 15.45 17.06
CA SER A 5 -23.41 15.41 16.76
C SER A 5 -23.22 14.36 15.67
N ALA A 6 -22.95 14.80 14.45
CA ALA A 6 -22.53 13.92 13.38
C ALA A 6 -21.23 13.25 13.83
N LYS A 7 -21.31 11.97 14.23
CA LYS A 7 -20.12 11.16 14.50
C LYS A 7 -19.35 11.10 13.17
N HIS A 8 -18.17 11.72 13.13
CA HIS A 8 -17.24 11.49 12.05
C HIS A 8 -17.03 9.98 11.92
N PRO A 9 -17.11 9.42 10.71
CA PRO A 9 -16.86 7.99 10.54
C PRO A 9 -15.47 7.69 11.07
N THR A 10 -15.39 6.81 12.07
CA THR A 10 -14.11 6.32 12.59
C THR A 10 -13.55 5.35 11.56
N TRP A 11 -12.47 5.74 10.91
CA TRP A 11 -11.77 4.89 9.96
C TRP A 11 -11.06 3.75 10.69
N ASN A 12 -11.08 2.57 10.09
CA ASN A 12 -10.31 1.43 10.61
C ASN A 12 -8.81 1.70 10.54
N ASN A 13 -8.06 1.17 11.50
CA ASN A 13 -6.59 1.22 11.47
C ASN A 13 -6.01 0.43 10.30
N ALA A 14 -6.67 -0.65 9.88
CA ALA A 14 -6.33 -1.38 8.67
C ALA A 14 -7.58 -1.99 8.03
N ASP A 15 -7.53 -2.13 6.71
CA ASP A 15 -8.56 -2.79 5.92
C ASP A 15 -7.94 -3.87 5.03
N GLN A 16 -8.66 -4.96 4.85
CA GLN A 16 -8.23 -6.03 3.97
C GLN A 16 -8.48 -5.67 2.51
N ILE A 17 -7.43 -5.74 1.71
CA ILE A 17 -7.48 -5.40 0.28
C ILE A 17 -7.63 -6.66 -0.58
N LEU A 18 -6.89 -7.69 -0.25
CA LEU A 18 -6.96 -9.04 -0.82
C LEU A 18 -6.87 -10.06 0.31
N PRO A 19 -7.18 -11.35 0.08
CA PRO A 19 -6.81 -12.39 1.03
C PRO A 19 -5.32 -12.26 1.40
N ARG A 20 -5.00 -12.24 2.68
CA ARG A 20 -3.64 -12.11 3.23
C ARG A 20 -2.92 -10.77 2.94
N LEU A 21 -3.63 -9.74 2.44
CA LEU A 21 -3.05 -8.41 2.21
C LEU A 21 -3.88 -7.33 2.89
N TRP A 22 -3.24 -6.61 3.81
CA TRP A 22 -3.82 -5.52 4.58
C TRP A 22 -3.12 -4.19 4.29
N LEU A 23 -3.89 -3.14 4.24
CA LEU A 23 -3.43 -1.76 4.13
C LEU A 23 -3.83 -1.00 5.40
N GLY A 24 -2.86 -0.39 6.07
CA GLY A 24 -3.12 0.21 7.36
C GLY A 24 -2.26 1.41 7.71
N ASN A 25 -2.48 1.87 8.94
CA ASN A 25 -1.81 3.01 9.55
C ASN A 25 -0.85 2.56 10.67
N LYS A 26 -0.21 3.55 11.32
CA LYS A 26 0.65 3.35 12.49
C LYS A 26 -0.06 2.55 13.61
N GLY A 27 -1.35 2.81 13.84
CA GLY A 27 -2.11 2.12 14.88
C GLY A 27 -2.14 0.62 14.68
N ALA A 28 -2.42 0.15 13.48
CA ALA A 28 -2.39 -1.29 13.15
C ALA A 28 -0.97 -1.86 13.25
N ALA A 29 0.03 -1.14 12.74
CA ALA A 29 1.42 -1.59 12.73
C ALA A 29 2.02 -1.81 14.11
N LEU A 30 1.53 -1.13 15.13
CA LEU A 30 2.01 -1.21 16.52
C LEU A 30 1.05 -1.96 17.47
N ASP A 31 -0.04 -2.49 16.95
CA ASP A 31 -1.02 -3.28 17.72
C ASP A 31 -0.65 -4.77 17.67
N SER A 32 0.12 -5.20 18.68
CA SER A 32 0.58 -6.59 18.79
C SER A 32 -0.57 -7.61 18.82
N ALA A 33 -1.68 -7.29 19.47
CA ALA A 33 -2.84 -8.17 19.54
C ALA A 33 -3.50 -8.33 18.18
N TRP A 34 -3.65 -7.23 17.43
CA TRP A 34 -4.20 -7.24 16.08
C TRP A 34 -3.29 -8.00 15.10
N LEU A 35 -1.98 -7.76 15.17
CA LEU A 35 -1.01 -8.47 14.32
C LEU A 35 -1.05 -9.99 14.52
N ARG A 36 -1.18 -10.44 15.76
CA ARG A 36 -1.34 -11.87 16.08
C ARG A 36 -2.68 -12.42 15.61
N ASP A 37 -3.78 -11.70 15.88
CA ASP A 37 -5.13 -12.10 15.46
C ASP A 37 -5.22 -12.29 13.94
N LYS A 38 -4.67 -11.36 13.17
CA LYS A 38 -4.62 -11.41 11.70
C LYS A 38 -3.49 -12.29 11.16
N LYS A 39 -2.66 -12.85 12.03
CA LYS A 39 -1.51 -13.70 11.66
C LYS A 39 -0.53 -13.00 10.71
N ILE A 40 -0.32 -11.71 10.92
CA ILE A 40 0.62 -10.92 10.10
C ILE A 40 2.04 -11.44 10.33
N THR A 41 2.69 -11.90 9.26
CA THR A 41 4.08 -12.39 9.27
C THR A 41 5.05 -11.40 8.68
N THR A 42 4.58 -10.57 7.76
CA THR A 42 5.40 -9.68 6.94
C THR A 42 4.83 -8.26 6.98
N VAL A 43 5.69 -7.28 7.16
CA VAL A 43 5.30 -5.86 7.16
C VAL A 43 6.18 -5.07 6.20
N PHE A 44 5.53 -4.35 5.30
CA PHE A 44 6.14 -3.28 4.48
C PHE A 44 5.82 -1.94 5.13
N ASN A 45 6.81 -1.36 5.77
CA ASN A 45 6.72 -0.10 6.52
C ASN A 45 7.17 1.05 5.63
N CYS A 46 6.21 1.82 5.10
CA CYS A 46 6.47 2.94 4.21
C CYS A 46 6.73 4.25 4.99
N THR A 47 7.52 4.18 6.05
CA THR A 47 7.97 5.33 6.84
C THR A 47 9.46 5.21 7.15
N LYS A 48 10.06 6.33 7.56
CA LYS A 48 11.46 6.37 7.98
C LYS A 48 11.65 5.92 9.43
N ASP A 49 10.71 6.19 10.29
CA ASP A 49 10.90 6.24 11.75
C ASP A 49 9.94 5.36 12.57
N ILE A 50 8.81 4.91 12.02
CA ILE A 50 7.93 4.00 12.78
C ILE A 50 8.66 2.66 12.98
N PRO A 51 8.78 2.17 14.23
CA PRO A 51 9.44 0.89 14.48
C PRO A 51 8.57 -0.29 13.99
N PHE A 52 9.22 -1.43 13.81
CA PHE A 52 8.53 -2.70 13.62
C PHE A 52 8.12 -3.31 14.96
N ALA A 53 6.94 -3.89 15.03
CA ALA A 53 6.55 -4.70 16.18
C ALA A 53 7.37 -6.00 16.22
N LYS A 54 7.63 -6.51 17.42
CA LYS A 54 8.44 -7.71 17.63
C LYS A 54 7.83 -9.00 17.04
N GLU A 55 6.53 -9.01 16.79
CA GLU A 55 5.80 -10.14 16.21
C GLU A 55 6.09 -10.34 14.73
N VAL A 56 6.63 -9.33 14.05
CA VAL A 56 6.86 -9.34 12.60
C VAL A 56 8.12 -10.14 12.27
N LEU A 57 7.96 -11.19 11.47
CA LEU A 57 9.08 -12.06 11.07
C LEU A 57 9.89 -11.45 9.92
N HIS A 58 9.20 -10.94 8.90
CA HIS A 58 9.83 -10.34 7.73
C HIS A 58 9.53 -8.84 7.68
N GLN A 59 10.58 -8.04 7.69
CA GLN A 59 10.52 -6.58 7.83
C GLN A 59 11.13 -5.90 6.61
N TYR A 60 10.34 -5.10 5.92
CA TYR A 60 10.77 -4.30 4.77
C TYR A 60 10.48 -2.84 5.01
N ARG A 61 11.50 -1.99 4.91
CA ARG A 61 11.34 -0.54 5.06
C ARG A 61 11.43 0.17 3.73
N VAL A 62 10.43 1.01 3.46
CA VAL A 62 10.39 1.94 2.33
C VAL A 62 10.47 3.35 2.91
N PRO A 63 11.68 3.91 3.10
CA PRO A 63 11.89 5.11 3.90
C PRO A 63 11.63 6.39 3.10
N VAL A 64 10.37 6.64 2.76
CA VAL A 64 9.91 7.86 2.08
C VAL A 64 9.03 8.70 3.00
N ASP A 65 9.05 10.02 2.82
CA ASP A 65 8.14 10.95 3.47
C ASP A 65 6.95 11.29 2.56
N ASP A 66 5.85 11.68 3.17
CA ASP A 66 4.68 12.22 2.48
C ASP A 66 4.77 13.77 2.46
N SER A 67 5.88 14.27 1.91
CA SER A 67 6.25 15.68 1.93
C SER A 67 5.72 16.47 0.73
N LEU A 68 5.21 15.79 -0.29
CA LEU A 68 4.89 16.33 -1.62
C LEU A 68 6.13 16.85 -2.38
N LEU A 69 7.32 16.69 -1.85
CA LEU A 69 8.54 17.09 -2.53
C LEU A 69 8.88 16.13 -3.67
N PRO A 70 9.39 16.62 -4.80
CA PRO A 70 9.78 15.77 -5.93
C PRO A 70 10.77 14.65 -5.55
N GLU A 71 11.64 14.92 -4.58
CA GLU A 71 12.63 13.95 -4.10
C GLU A 71 11.99 12.68 -3.53
N ASP A 72 10.96 12.79 -2.70
CA ASP A 72 10.27 11.63 -2.13
C ASP A 72 9.48 10.85 -3.19
N ILE A 73 8.85 11.56 -4.12
CA ILE A 73 8.16 10.95 -5.27
C ILE A 73 9.16 10.19 -6.14
N GLN A 74 10.32 10.76 -6.43
CA GLN A 74 11.38 10.14 -7.22
C GLN A 74 11.96 8.90 -6.52
N LYS A 75 12.16 8.95 -5.21
CA LYS A 75 12.61 7.79 -4.41
C LYS A 75 11.62 6.64 -4.52
N LEU A 76 10.34 6.89 -4.28
CA LEU A 76 9.32 5.84 -4.41
C LEU A 76 9.27 5.27 -5.83
N THR A 77 9.33 6.13 -6.84
CA THR A 77 9.37 5.72 -8.25
C THR A 77 10.58 4.84 -8.55
N ALA A 78 11.76 5.24 -8.10
CA ALA A 78 13.01 4.49 -8.34
C ALA A 78 13.03 3.15 -7.62
N TRP A 79 12.47 3.06 -6.41
CA TRP A 79 12.47 1.83 -5.61
C TRP A 79 11.28 0.91 -5.92
N SER A 80 10.30 1.34 -6.68
CA SER A 80 9.10 0.56 -7.00
C SER A 80 9.41 -0.84 -7.53
N PRO A 81 10.35 -1.05 -8.47
CA PRO A 81 10.64 -2.40 -8.96
C PRO A 81 11.08 -3.36 -7.85
N GLU A 82 11.95 -2.92 -6.96
CA GLU A 82 12.43 -3.74 -5.83
C GLU A 82 11.31 -4.00 -4.82
N ILE A 83 10.54 -2.95 -4.47
CA ILE A 83 9.43 -3.06 -3.52
C ILE A 83 8.40 -4.07 -4.03
N ILE A 84 7.98 -3.93 -5.28
CA ILE A 84 6.95 -4.79 -5.86
C ILE A 84 7.47 -6.22 -6.04
N TYR A 85 8.72 -6.41 -6.44
CA TYR A 85 9.34 -7.73 -6.50
C TYR A 85 9.30 -8.45 -5.15
N LYS A 86 9.71 -7.78 -4.07
CA LYS A 86 9.70 -8.35 -2.71
C LYS A 86 8.29 -8.63 -2.21
N LEU A 87 7.36 -7.71 -2.46
CA LEU A 87 5.96 -7.87 -2.06
C LEU A 87 5.31 -9.05 -2.79
N MET A 88 5.57 -9.19 -4.08
CA MET A 88 5.14 -10.34 -4.89
C MET A 88 5.71 -11.65 -4.36
N ALA A 89 7.00 -11.69 -4.06
CA ALA A 89 7.67 -12.89 -3.54
C ALA A 89 7.06 -13.33 -2.21
N GLU A 90 6.88 -12.41 -1.26
CA GLU A 90 6.26 -12.70 0.04
C GLU A 90 4.81 -13.19 -0.12
N TYR A 91 4.02 -12.51 -0.96
CA TYR A 91 2.64 -12.89 -1.21
C TYR A 91 2.51 -14.28 -1.84
N ASN A 92 3.35 -14.59 -2.83
CA ASN A 92 3.35 -15.87 -3.52
C ASN A 92 3.85 -17.02 -2.64
N GLN A 93 4.66 -16.73 -1.63
CA GLN A 93 5.11 -17.72 -0.64
C GLN A 93 4.08 -17.98 0.47
N GLY A 94 2.94 -17.32 0.44
CA GLY A 94 1.86 -17.52 1.40
C GLY A 94 1.89 -16.60 2.62
N ALA A 95 2.72 -15.56 2.63
CA ALA A 95 2.78 -14.59 3.72
C ALA A 95 1.45 -13.86 3.91
N THR A 96 1.13 -13.51 5.14
CA THR A 96 0.09 -12.54 5.47
C THR A 96 0.73 -11.20 5.74
N ILE A 97 0.38 -10.20 4.96
CA ILE A 97 1.14 -8.98 4.80
C ILE A 97 0.33 -7.76 5.26
N LEU A 98 0.98 -6.89 6.03
CA LEU A 98 0.54 -5.52 6.26
C LEU A 98 1.45 -4.56 5.50
N VAL A 99 0.87 -3.71 4.67
CA VAL A 99 1.55 -2.55 4.08
C VAL A 99 1.01 -1.31 4.80
N HIS A 100 1.88 -0.53 5.43
CA HIS A 100 1.43 0.64 6.18
C HIS A 100 2.33 1.85 5.99
N CYS A 101 1.78 3.02 6.31
CA CYS A 101 2.52 4.24 6.57
C CYS A 101 1.98 4.90 7.85
N TYR A 102 2.09 6.22 7.99
CA TYR A 102 1.55 6.90 9.18
C TYR A 102 0.02 6.81 9.24
N ALA A 103 -0.66 7.27 8.19
CA ALA A 103 -2.14 7.33 8.12
C ALA A 103 -2.75 6.18 7.30
N GLY A 104 -1.97 5.46 6.50
CA GLY A 104 -2.49 4.43 5.60
C GLY A 104 -3.33 5.02 4.45
N VAL A 105 -2.94 6.20 3.94
CA VAL A 105 -3.69 6.98 2.95
C VAL A 105 -2.92 7.19 1.66
N GLN A 106 -1.63 7.47 1.72
CA GLN A 106 -0.83 7.89 0.56
C GLN A 106 0.33 6.94 0.23
N ARG A 107 1.38 6.88 1.05
CA ARG A 107 2.62 6.12 0.78
C ARG A 107 2.35 4.63 0.63
N SER A 108 1.76 4.03 1.65
CA SER A 108 1.39 2.61 1.63
C SER A 108 0.32 2.29 0.59
N ALA A 109 -0.63 3.20 0.39
CA ALA A 109 -1.66 3.05 -0.64
C ALA A 109 -1.05 3.05 -2.06
N ALA A 110 -0.04 3.88 -2.32
CA ALA A 110 0.68 3.88 -3.59
C ALA A 110 1.39 2.53 -3.85
N VAL A 111 2.05 1.98 -2.84
CA VAL A 111 2.69 0.65 -2.94
C VAL A 111 1.65 -0.44 -3.21
N VAL A 112 0.54 -0.44 -2.50
CA VAL A 112 -0.53 -1.42 -2.73
C VAL A 112 -1.15 -1.27 -4.11
N ALA A 113 -1.36 -0.04 -4.60
CA ALA A 113 -1.88 0.19 -5.95
C ALA A 113 -0.97 -0.41 -7.03
N MET A 114 0.34 -0.15 -6.95
CA MET A 114 1.31 -0.72 -7.89
C MET A 114 1.36 -2.25 -7.82
N PHE A 115 1.27 -2.81 -6.62
CA PHE A 115 1.18 -4.27 -6.43
C PHE A 115 -0.07 -4.86 -7.07
N LEU A 116 -1.25 -4.27 -6.85
CA LEU A 116 -2.51 -4.74 -7.44
C LEU A 116 -2.50 -4.65 -8.96
N MET A 117 -1.97 -3.56 -9.52
CA MET A 117 -1.80 -3.41 -10.98
C MET A 117 -0.96 -4.54 -11.56
N THR A 118 0.09 -4.94 -10.87
CA THR A 118 0.97 -6.02 -11.27
C THR A 118 0.27 -7.38 -11.17
N MET A 119 -0.41 -7.65 -10.07
CA MET A 119 -1.12 -8.91 -9.82
C MET A 119 -2.30 -9.13 -10.76
N THR A 120 -3.07 -8.09 -11.01
CA THR A 120 -4.33 -8.19 -11.76
C THR A 120 -4.21 -7.77 -13.21
N ARG A 121 -3.10 -7.14 -13.59
CA ARG A 121 -2.88 -6.54 -14.92
C ARG A 121 -3.95 -5.49 -15.28
N GLN A 122 -4.50 -4.83 -14.27
CA GLN A 122 -5.49 -3.78 -14.43
C GLN A 122 -4.87 -2.39 -14.29
N PRO A 123 -5.36 -1.39 -15.02
CA PRO A 123 -4.85 -0.04 -14.96
C PRO A 123 -5.24 0.67 -13.65
N MET A 124 -4.56 1.76 -13.38
CA MET A 124 -4.84 2.62 -12.22
C MET A 124 -6.32 3.04 -12.14
N SER A 125 -6.95 3.30 -13.29
CA SER A 125 -8.37 3.67 -13.38
C SER A 125 -9.33 2.60 -12.84
N VAL A 126 -8.91 1.34 -12.79
CA VAL A 126 -9.67 0.22 -12.18
C VAL A 126 -9.25 -0.01 -10.74
N ILE A 127 -7.95 0.07 -10.45
CA ILE A 127 -7.40 -0.25 -9.14
C ILE A 127 -7.78 0.77 -8.08
N VAL A 128 -7.73 2.07 -8.39
CA VAL A 128 -8.03 3.12 -7.40
C VAL A 128 -9.47 3.05 -6.89
N PRO A 129 -10.50 2.93 -7.74
CA PRO A 129 -11.87 2.71 -7.27
C PRO A 129 -12.04 1.46 -6.41
N TYR A 130 -11.40 0.36 -6.77
CA TYR A 130 -11.39 -0.87 -5.98
C TYR A 130 -10.80 -0.64 -4.58
N MET A 131 -9.65 0.02 -4.50
CA MET A 131 -9.00 0.33 -3.23
C MET A 131 -9.88 1.24 -2.35
N ARG A 132 -10.52 2.24 -2.95
CA ARG A 132 -11.46 3.13 -2.24
C ARG A 132 -12.71 2.40 -1.75
N HIS A 133 -13.13 1.35 -2.44
CA HIS A 133 -14.19 0.48 -1.94
C HIS A 133 -13.75 -0.28 -0.68
N CYS A 134 -12.52 -0.79 -0.65
CA CYS A 134 -11.97 -1.51 0.50
C CYS A 134 -11.60 -0.59 1.67
N ARG A 135 -11.02 0.58 1.35
CA ARG A 135 -10.54 1.58 2.32
C ARG A 135 -10.84 2.98 1.81
N PRO A 136 -11.98 3.57 2.17
CA PRO A 136 -12.49 4.81 1.57
C PRO A 136 -11.57 6.03 1.67
N ILE A 137 -10.69 6.07 2.67
CA ILE A 137 -9.78 7.21 2.91
C ILE A 137 -8.56 7.24 1.98
N VAL A 138 -8.27 6.18 1.23
CA VAL A 138 -7.07 6.15 0.40
C VAL A 138 -7.09 7.27 -0.64
N PHE A 139 -5.92 7.90 -0.81
CA PHE A 139 -5.70 8.98 -1.78
C PHE A 139 -6.59 10.22 -1.56
N SER A 140 -6.97 10.49 -0.32
CA SER A 140 -7.76 11.68 0.02
C SER A 140 -6.87 12.76 0.66
N PRO A 141 -7.08 14.05 0.35
CA PRO A 141 -8.00 14.61 -0.64
C PRO A 141 -7.53 14.49 -2.09
N ALA A 142 -6.25 14.18 -2.31
CA ALA A 142 -5.63 14.00 -3.62
C ALA A 142 -4.56 12.89 -3.54
N MET A 143 -4.12 12.41 -4.69
CA MET A 143 -3.09 11.35 -4.77
C MET A 143 -1.68 11.98 -4.76
N ASN A 144 -0.99 11.94 -3.61
CA ASN A 144 0.33 12.57 -3.45
C ASN A 144 1.43 11.88 -4.28
N PHE A 145 1.31 10.58 -4.52
CA PHE A 145 2.27 9.77 -5.29
C PHE A 145 1.71 9.33 -6.65
N VAL A 146 0.78 10.12 -7.22
CA VAL A 146 0.18 9.78 -8.53
C VAL A 146 1.23 9.59 -9.62
N GLN A 147 2.28 10.39 -9.63
CA GLN A 147 3.37 10.28 -10.61
C GLN A 147 4.11 8.94 -10.52
N SER A 148 4.35 8.45 -9.29
CA SER A 148 4.97 7.13 -9.07
C SER A 148 4.07 6.00 -9.59
N ILE A 149 2.77 6.08 -9.33
CA ILE A 149 1.80 5.07 -9.78
C ILE A 149 1.67 5.10 -11.30
N GLN A 150 1.59 6.28 -11.91
CA GLN A 150 1.53 6.45 -13.37
C GLN A 150 2.79 5.95 -14.06
N ALA A 151 3.97 6.25 -13.51
CA ALA A 151 5.24 5.74 -14.04
C ALA A 151 5.30 4.22 -13.99
N TRP A 152 4.81 3.61 -12.91
CA TRP A 152 4.69 2.15 -12.79
C TRP A 152 3.73 1.57 -13.84
N GLU A 153 2.56 2.18 -14.01
CA GLU A 153 1.57 1.77 -15.01
C GLU A 153 2.18 1.74 -16.41
N GLN A 154 2.81 2.83 -16.82
CA GLN A 154 3.43 2.95 -18.15
C GLN A 154 4.52 1.89 -18.35
N ARG A 155 5.40 1.71 -17.38
CA ARG A 155 6.48 0.73 -17.44
C ARG A 155 5.96 -0.69 -17.50
N PHE A 156 5.02 -1.05 -16.65
CA PHE A 156 4.46 -2.39 -16.55
C PHE A 156 3.67 -2.77 -17.81
N PHE A 157 2.78 -1.91 -18.30
CA PHE A 157 1.99 -2.19 -19.49
C PHE A 157 2.83 -2.18 -20.77
N SER A 158 3.83 -1.32 -20.87
CA SER A 158 4.80 -1.36 -21.97
C SER A 158 5.51 -2.71 -22.02
N TYR A 159 5.97 -3.21 -20.87
CA TYR A 159 6.64 -4.50 -20.77
C TYR A 159 5.70 -5.66 -21.17
N ILE A 160 4.47 -5.69 -20.65
CA ILE A 160 3.46 -6.70 -21.01
C ILE A 160 3.14 -6.67 -22.51
N ASN A 161 3.01 -5.49 -23.09
CA ASN A 161 2.74 -5.35 -24.52
C ASN A 161 3.91 -5.86 -25.39
N GLN A 162 5.15 -5.71 -24.95
CA GLN A 162 6.32 -6.27 -25.61
C GLN A 162 6.30 -7.81 -25.56
N MET A 163 5.95 -8.39 -24.43
CA MET A 163 5.86 -9.85 -24.26
C MET A 163 4.80 -10.49 -25.19
N LYS A 164 3.70 -9.80 -25.47
CA LYS A 164 2.64 -10.29 -26.38
C LYS A 164 3.09 -10.43 -27.84
N ARG A 165 4.25 -9.90 -28.21
CA ARG A 165 4.79 -10.00 -29.58
C ARG A 165 5.49 -11.34 -29.87
N ILE A 166 5.76 -12.12 -28.85
CA ILE A 166 6.32 -13.47 -28.99
C ILE A 166 5.14 -14.42 -29.12
N LYS A 167 4.92 -14.96 -30.32
CA LYS A 167 3.90 -15.96 -30.58
C LYS A 167 4.47 -17.38 -30.42
#